data_933792bb53f7023f0adf724e1d7c0619
#
_entry.id   933792bb53f7023f0adf724e1d7c0619
#
_cell.length_a   1.000
_cell.length_b   1.000
_cell.length_c   1.000
_cell.angle_alpha   90.00
_cell.angle_beta   90.00
_cell.angle_gamma   90.00
#
_symmetry.space_group_name_H-M   'P 1'
#
loop_
_entity.id
_entity.type
_entity.pdbx_description
1 polymer ?
#
loop_
_entity_poly.entity_id
_entity_poly.type
_entity_poly.pdbx_seq_one_letter_code
_entity_poly.pdbx_strand_id
1 'polypeptide(L)'
;MKYDLITILGPTASGKTSLATALADRLGTEIISGDSRQVYRRMDLGTGKDLADYTIEGRSVPYHLIDIVEPGYKYNVFEYQRDFLKAYESIVAKGKLPVLCGGTGMYIESVLKGYRLLPVPENPELRASLEGKSLGELTRILEGYKKLHNSTDVDTAKRAIRAIEIEEYYKQQPPEYREFPTLRSLIVGVDIDRELRREKITRRLKQRLDEGMVEEVRGLLDEGISAENLIYYGLEYKFLTQYAIGELTYEEMFHQLETAIHQFAKRQMTWFRGMERRGFTIHWLDATLPMEEKVEQIINLINTNK
;
A
#
# COMPACT_ATOMS: atom_id res chain seq x y z
N MET A 1 19.86 0.80 -19.39
CA MET A 1 19.53 -0.31 -18.48
C MET A 1 18.26 -0.99 -18.98
N LYS A 2 18.10 -2.32 -18.74
CA LYS A 2 16.90 -3.05 -19.15
C LYS A 2 15.66 -2.65 -18.34
N TYR A 3 15.85 -2.28 -17.10
CA TYR A 3 14.79 -1.90 -16.17
C TYR A 3 14.82 -0.39 -15.89
N ASP A 4 13.63 0.15 -15.72
CA ASP A 4 13.39 1.56 -15.37
C ASP A 4 13.09 1.70 -13.87
N LEU A 5 12.76 0.58 -13.20
CA LEU A 5 12.36 0.50 -11.81
C LEU A 5 12.73 -0.88 -11.23
N ILE A 6 13.06 -0.94 -9.94
CA ILE A 6 13.06 -2.19 -9.17
C ILE A 6 11.89 -2.13 -8.21
N THR A 7 11.08 -3.18 -8.14
CA THR A 7 9.96 -3.26 -7.20
C THR A 7 10.19 -4.37 -6.20
N ILE A 8 10.24 -4.04 -4.91
CA ILE A 8 10.31 -5.01 -3.81
C ILE A 8 8.94 -5.05 -3.13
N LEU A 9 8.29 -6.19 -3.19
CA LEU A 9 6.97 -6.40 -2.61
C LEU A 9 6.98 -7.60 -1.64
N GLY A 10 5.99 -7.64 -0.79
CA GLY A 10 5.83 -8.75 0.16
C GLY A 10 4.80 -8.41 1.23
N PRO A 11 4.33 -9.40 1.99
CA PRO A 11 3.37 -9.20 3.06
C PRO A 11 3.99 -8.40 4.22
N THR A 12 3.15 -7.94 5.13
CA THR A 12 3.64 -7.35 6.38
C THR A 12 4.54 -8.34 7.13
N ALA A 13 5.54 -7.84 7.84
CA ALA A 13 6.54 -8.59 8.60
C ALA A 13 7.45 -9.53 7.77
N SER A 14 7.55 -9.34 6.45
CA SER A 14 8.45 -10.15 5.58
C SER A 14 9.92 -9.63 5.54
N GLY A 15 10.21 -8.43 6.04
CA GLY A 15 11.54 -7.82 5.95
C GLY A 15 11.82 -7.10 4.62
N LYS A 16 10.78 -6.77 3.84
CA LYS A 16 10.92 -6.08 2.55
C LYS A 16 11.58 -4.72 2.65
N THR A 17 11.30 -3.93 3.72
CA THR A 17 11.88 -2.59 3.91
C THR A 17 13.38 -2.67 4.10
N SER A 18 13.85 -3.50 5.02
CA SER A 18 15.29 -3.70 5.26
C SER A 18 16.00 -4.21 4.00
N LEU A 19 15.36 -5.08 3.20
CA LEU A 19 15.91 -5.54 1.91
C LEU A 19 15.98 -4.38 0.89
N ALA A 20 14.94 -3.56 0.80
CA ALA A 20 14.92 -2.41 -0.11
C ALA A 20 16.00 -1.40 0.27
N THR A 21 16.21 -1.17 1.57
CA THR A 21 17.23 -0.26 2.08
C THR A 21 18.63 -0.78 1.78
N ALA A 22 18.90 -2.06 2.04
CA ALA A 22 20.20 -2.69 1.72
C ALA A 22 20.50 -2.64 0.22
N LEU A 23 19.51 -2.91 -0.63
CA LEU A 23 19.66 -2.81 -2.07
C LEU A 23 19.87 -1.37 -2.53
N ALA A 24 19.10 -0.41 -2.00
CA ALA A 24 19.22 1.00 -2.39
C ALA A 24 20.56 1.59 -1.98
N ASP A 25 21.08 1.27 -0.79
CA ASP A 25 22.43 1.65 -0.35
C ASP A 25 23.50 1.10 -1.30
N ARG A 26 23.42 -0.21 -1.62
CA ARG A 26 24.36 -0.88 -2.56
C ARG A 26 24.36 -0.27 -3.97
N LEU A 27 23.19 0.18 -4.44
CA LEU A 27 23.02 0.80 -5.76
C LEU A 27 23.22 2.33 -5.76
N GLY A 28 23.40 2.95 -4.59
CA GLY A 28 23.50 4.39 -4.44
C GLY A 28 22.20 5.12 -4.85
N THR A 29 21.04 4.52 -4.64
CA THR A 29 19.76 5.02 -5.13
C THR A 29 18.79 5.38 -3.99
N GLU A 30 17.53 5.61 -4.32
CA GLU A 30 16.50 6.11 -3.41
C GLU A 30 15.25 5.23 -3.47
N ILE A 31 14.51 5.19 -2.37
CA ILE A 31 13.33 4.34 -2.22
C ILE A 31 12.05 5.16 -2.38
N ILE A 32 11.05 4.62 -3.07
CA ILE A 32 9.70 5.15 -3.10
C ILE A 32 8.80 4.18 -2.33
N SER A 33 8.10 4.66 -1.28
CA SER A 33 7.18 3.80 -0.53
C SER A 33 5.92 3.49 -1.34
N GLY A 34 5.56 2.22 -1.38
CA GLY A 34 4.31 1.69 -1.94
C GLY A 34 3.33 1.26 -0.85
N ASP A 35 3.30 1.98 0.28
CA ASP A 35 2.39 1.71 1.38
C ASP A 35 1.38 2.84 1.56
N SER A 36 0.08 2.48 1.57
CA SER A 36 -1.01 3.46 1.64
C SER A 36 -1.21 4.08 3.02
N ARG A 37 -0.50 3.62 4.04
CA ARG A 37 -0.62 4.15 5.41
C ARG A 37 0.60 4.94 5.84
N GLN A 38 1.77 4.63 5.35
CA GLN A 38 3.00 5.35 5.68
C GLN A 38 3.05 6.79 5.14
N VAL A 39 2.11 7.18 4.31
CA VAL A 39 1.97 8.55 3.79
C VAL A 39 1.58 9.58 4.86
N TYR A 40 0.98 9.13 5.98
CA TYR A 40 0.45 10.00 7.02
C TYR A 40 1.51 10.35 8.05
N ARG A 41 1.69 11.64 8.32
CA ARG A 41 2.59 12.14 9.39
C ARG A 41 2.10 11.73 10.77
N ARG A 42 3.03 11.48 11.69
CA ARG A 42 2.73 11.17 13.11
C ARG A 42 1.87 9.90 13.31
N MET A 43 1.72 9.09 12.26
CA MET A 43 1.12 7.78 12.31
C MET A 43 2.23 6.75 12.08
N ASP A 44 3.09 6.53 13.09
CA ASP A 44 4.36 5.83 12.93
C ASP A 44 4.27 4.37 13.35
N LEU A 45 3.93 4.11 14.61
CA LEU A 45 3.84 2.77 15.17
C LEU A 45 2.71 1.96 14.52
N GLY A 46 1.52 2.57 14.41
CA GLY A 46 0.35 1.91 13.83
C GLY A 46 0.46 1.65 12.33
N THR A 47 1.28 2.39 11.58
CA THR A 47 1.50 2.12 10.14
C THR A 47 2.70 1.24 9.86
N GLY A 48 3.50 0.97 10.87
CA GLY A 48 4.75 0.24 10.70
C GLY A 48 5.81 1.00 9.93
N LYS A 49 5.88 2.28 10.17
CA LYS A 49 6.86 3.20 9.60
C LYS A 49 8.14 3.13 10.43
N ASP A 50 8.85 2.02 10.32
CA ASP A 50 10.11 1.82 11.04
C ASP A 50 11.22 2.63 10.35
N LEU A 51 11.29 3.95 10.63
CA LEU A 51 12.22 4.87 9.96
C LEU A 51 13.69 4.49 10.19
N ALA A 52 14.01 3.82 11.30
CA ALA A 52 15.32 3.25 11.55
C ALA A 52 15.76 2.25 10.47
N ASP A 53 14.81 1.55 9.85
CA ASP A 53 15.07 0.60 8.77
C ASP A 53 15.66 1.28 7.51
N TYR A 54 15.54 2.61 7.38
CA TYR A 54 16.12 3.37 6.26
C TYR A 54 17.54 3.87 6.54
N THR A 55 18.20 3.34 7.58
CA THR A 55 19.56 3.71 7.96
C THR A 55 20.46 2.47 7.97
N ILE A 56 21.62 2.54 7.31
CA ILE A 56 22.65 1.49 7.30
C ILE A 56 23.95 2.10 7.76
N GLU A 57 24.54 1.57 8.82
CA GLU A 57 25.82 2.03 9.36
C GLU A 57 25.88 3.57 9.58
N GLY A 58 24.79 4.14 10.06
CA GLY A 58 24.68 5.58 10.29
C GLY A 58 24.42 6.42 9.03
N ARG A 59 24.32 5.83 7.85
CA ARG A 59 23.97 6.50 6.60
C ARG A 59 22.49 6.35 6.33
N SER A 60 21.78 7.45 6.13
CA SER A 60 20.37 7.43 5.74
C SER A 60 20.23 7.18 4.25
N VAL A 61 19.43 6.18 3.88
CA VAL A 61 18.98 5.94 2.50
C VAL A 61 17.78 6.84 2.23
N PRO A 62 17.82 7.71 1.21
CA PRO A 62 16.70 8.61 0.92
C PRO A 62 15.44 7.84 0.54
N TYR A 63 14.31 8.30 1.03
CA TYR A 63 13.00 7.73 0.76
C TYR A 63 11.95 8.80 0.41
N HIS A 64 10.91 8.40 -0.31
CA HIS A 64 9.84 9.24 -0.79
C HIS A 64 8.48 8.63 -0.44
N LEU A 65 7.44 9.45 -0.39
CA LEU A 65 6.05 9.10 -0.10
C LEU A 65 5.81 8.51 1.30
N ILE A 66 6.63 8.96 2.23
CA ILE A 66 6.44 8.77 3.67
C ILE A 66 6.24 10.16 4.27
N ASP A 67 5.31 10.32 5.20
CA ASP A 67 5.04 11.60 5.90
C ASP A 67 4.71 12.78 4.97
N ILE A 68 3.87 12.55 3.98
CA ILE A 68 3.53 13.57 2.96
C ILE A 68 2.17 14.22 3.18
N VAL A 69 1.29 13.64 3.99
CA VAL A 69 -0.05 14.18 4.29
C VAL A 69 -0.36 14.13 5.79
N GLU A 70 -1.24 15.04 6.24
CA GLU A 70 -1.68 15.07 7.63
C GLU A 70 -2.75 14.00 7.92
N PRO A 71 -2.83 13.48 9.17
CA PRO A 71 -3.93 12.64 9.62
C PRO A 71 -5.27 13.37 9.46
N GLY A 72 -6.33 12.62 9.13
CA GLY A 72 -7.64 13.18 8.76
C GLY A 72 -7.85 13.30 7.26
N TYR A 73 -6.79 13.45 6.47
CA TYR A 73 -6.86 13.45 5.01
C TYR A 73 -7.14 12.04 4.45
N LYS A 74 -7.91 11.94 3.37
CA LYS A 74 -8.26 10.66 2.71
C LYS A 74 -7.44 10.48 1.44
N TYR A 75 -6.13 10.22 1.60
CA TYR A 75 -5.21 9.98 0.48
C TYR A 75 -5.61 8.73 -0.32
N ASN A 76 -5.56 8.80 -1.62
CA ASN A 76 -6.10 7.79 -2.52
C ASN A 76 -5.10 7.36 -3.60
N VAL A 77 -5.46 6.32 -4.37
CA VAL A 77 -4.57 5.73 -5.38
C VAL A 77 -4.26 6.66 -6.56
N PHE A 78 -5.16 7.59 -6.90
CA PHE A 78 -4.90 8.60 -7.94
C PHE A 78 -3.79 9.57 -7.49
N GLU A 79 -3.88 10.06 -6.25
CA GLU A 79 -2.86 10.94 -5.67
C GLU A 79 -1.53 10.22 -5.53
N TYR A 80 -1.56 8.95 -5.11
CA TYR A 80 -0.38 8.11 -5.04
C TYR A 80 0.32 7.98 -6.41
N GLN A 81 -0.42 7.69 -7.47
CA GLN A 81 0.15 7.54 -8.81
C GLN A 81 0.79 8.86 -9.29
N ARG A 82 0.12 10.00 -9.04
CA ARG A 82 0.65 11.34 -9.34
C ARG A 82 1.96 11.62 -8.60
N ASP A 83 1.98 11.36 -7.30
CA ASP A 83 3.11 11.69 -6.44
C ASP A 83 4.25 10.67 -6.62
N PHE A 84 3.92 9.40 -6.92
CA PHE A 84 4.90 8.42 -7.35
C PHE A 84 5.66 8.90 -8.61
N LEU A 85 4.96 9.40 -9.61
CA LEU A 85 5.59 9.85 -10.85
C LEU A 85 6.55 11.02 -10.60
N LYS A 86 6.20 11.97 -9.74
CA LYS A 86 7.09 13.06 -9.34
C LYS A 86 8.36 12.56 -8.63
N ALA A 87 8.20 11.62 -7.69
CA ALA A 87 9.33 11.03 -6.99
C ALA A 87 10.22 10.23 -7.96
N TYR A 88 9.62 9.42 -8.82
CA TYR A 88 10.31 8.65 -9.85
C TYR A 88 11.13 9.56 -10.78
N GLU A 89 10.52 10.60 -11.35
CA GLU A 89 11.19 11.56 -12.24
C GLU A 89 12.35 12.26 -11.53
N SER A 90 12.18 12.64 -10.27
CA SER A 90 13.22 13.25 -9.44
C SER A 90 14.44 12.35 -9.23
N ILE A 91 14.24 11.05 -9.04
CA ILE A 91 15.32 10.07 -8.84
C ILE A 91 16.02 9.80 -10.18
N VAL A 92 15.26 9.61 -11.26
CA VAL A 92 15.79 9.36 -12.60
C VAL A 92 16.60 10.55 -13.12
N ALA A 93 16.19 11.79 -12.84
CA ALA A 93 16.93 13.01 -13.18
C ALA A 93 18.33 13.05 -12.53
N LYS A 94 18.55 12.33 -11.42
CA LYS A 94 19.87 12.15 -10.77
C LYS A 94 20.69 11.01 -11.40
N GLY A 95 20.20 10.37 -12.47
CA GLY A 95 20.83 9.22 -13.11
C GLY A 95 20.73 7.91 -12.32
N LYS A 96 19.79 7.83 -11.34
CA LYS A 96 19.63 6.70 -10.45
C LYS A 96 18.46 5.79 -10.89
N LEU A 97 18.54 4.49 -10.55
CA LEU A 97 17.48 3.52 -10.78
C LEU A 97 16.61 3.42 -9.53
N PRO A 98 15.34 3.91 -9.52
CA PRO A 98 14.51 3.93 -8.33
C PRO A 98 14.16 2.53 -7.80
N VAL A 99 13.97 2.42 -6.48
CA VAL A 99 13.45 1.22 -5.81
C VAL A 99 12.06 1.52 -5.24
N LEU A 100 11.02 0.88 -5.77
CA LEU A 100 9.67 0.88 -5.19
C LEU A 100 9.58 -0.21 -4.13
N CYS A 101 9.23 0.12 -2.90
CA CYS A 101 9.08 -0.85 -1.81
C CYS A 101 7.71 -0.73 -1.16
N GLY A 102 6.94 -1.82 -1.10
CA GLY A 102 5.67 -1.75 -0.39
C GLY A 102 4.87 -3.03 -0.30
N GLY A 103 3.76 -2.92 0.41
CA GLY A 103 2.79 -4.01 0.64
C GLY A 103 1.38 -3.71 0.13
N THR A 104 1.10 -2.50 -0.35
CA THR A 104 -0.22 -2.13 -0.87
C THR A 104 -0.32 -2.48 -2.35
N GLY A 105 -0.84 -3.69 -2.63
CA GLY A 105 -0.86 -4.24 -3.99
C GLY A 105 -1.52 -3.33 -5.03
N MET A 106 -2.63 -2.65 -4.69
CA MET A 106 -3.28 -1.69 -5.58
C MET A 106 -2.37 -0.52 -5.95
N TYR A 107 -1.59 0.02 -5.01
CA TYR A 107 -0.66 1.11 -5.28
C TYR A 107 0.46 0.67 -6.23
N ILE A 108 1.08 -0.47 -5.91
CA ILE A 108 2.14 -1.06 -6.72
C ILE A 108 1.62 -1.35 -8.14
N GLU A 109 0.48 -2.04 -8.26
CA GLU A 109 -0.06 -2.42 -9.57
C GLU A 109 -0.51 -1.21 -10.39
N SER A 110 -1.02 -0.15 -9.74
CA SER A 110 -1.46 1.07 -10.44
C SER A 110 -0.34 1.75 -11.20
N VAL A 111 0.87 1.76 -10.65
CA VAL A 111 2.05 2.36 -11.31
C VAL A 111 2.72 1.39 -12.29
N LEU A 112 2.74 0.10 -11.99
CA LEU A 112 3.35 -0.90 -12.88
C LEU A 112 2.54 -1.13 -14.17
N LYS A 113 1.20 -1.02 -14.10
CA LYS A 113 0.30 -1.11 -15.25
C LYS A 113 -0.06 0.23 -15.86
N GLY A 114 0.33 1.33 -15.22
CA GLY A 114 -0.07 2.65 -15.67
C GLY A 114 -1.59 2.80 -15.70
N TYR A 115 -2.27 2.49 -14.59
CA TYR A 115 -3.72 2.62 -14.54
C TYR A 115 -4.16 4.02 -14.94
N ARG A 116 -5.18 4.11 -15.77
CA ARG A 116 -5.81 5.38 -16.14
C ARG A 116 -6.68 5.84 -14.98
N LEU A 117 -6.11 6.66 -14.13
CA LEU A 117 -6.79 7.22 -12.97
C LEU A 117 -7.04 8.71 -13.19
N LEU A 118 -8.25 9.16 -12.90
CA LEU A 118 -8.64 10.55 -12.95
C LEU A 118 -9.18 11.00 -11.60
N PRO A 119 -9.05 12.29 -11.27
CA PRO A 119 -9.69 12.86 -10.10
C PRO A 119 -11.19 12.98 -10.36
N VAL A 120 -11.96 11.95 -10.03
CA VAL A 120 -13.41 11.97 -10.12
C VAL A 120 -13.99 12.50 -8.81
N PRO A 121 -14.66 13.67 -8.80
CA PRO A 121 -15.28 14.20 -7.61
C PRO A 121 -16.45 13.31 -7.15
N GLU A 122 -16.84 13.45 -5.90
CA GLU A 122 -18.05 12.82 -5.41
C GLU A 122 -19.29 13.51 -6.04
N ASN A 123 -20.28 12.72 -6.44
CA ASN A 123 -21.55 13.21 -6.99
C ASN A 123 -22.68 12.88 -6.01
N PRO A 124 -23.03 13.82 -5.10
CA PRO A 124 -24.05 13.57 -4.07
C PRO A 124 -25.44 13.22 -4.65
N GLU A 125 -25.83 13.83 -5.78
CA GLU A 125 -27.11 13.56 -6.42
C GLU A 125 -27.18 12.14 -6.97
N LEU A 126 -26.14 11.71 -7.67
CA LEU A 126 -26.04 10.34 -8.16
C LEU A 126 -26.02 9.34 -7.00
N ARG A 127 -25.25 9.61 -5.94
CA ARG A 127 -25.21 8.76 -4.74
C ARG A 127 -26.58 8.62 -4.10
N ALA A 128 -27.30 9.73 -3.92
CA ALA A 128 -28.67 9.71 -3.39
C ALA A 128 -29.62 8.88 -4.27
N SER A 129 -29.51 8.96 -5.60
CA SER A 129 -30.33 8.16 -6.53
C SER A 129 -30.03 6.66 -6.49
N LEU A 130 -28.85 6.29 -6.01
CA LEU A 130 -28.38 4.89 -5.89
C LEU A 130 -28.54 4.34 -4.46
N GLU A 131 -28.84 5.20 -3.49
CA GLU A 131 -29.05 4.82 -2.10
C GLU A 131 -30.23 3.85 -1.95
N GLY A 132 -30.09 2.86 -1.09
CA GLY A 132 -31.11 1.83 -0.87
C GLY A 132 -31.19 0.73 -1.93
N LYS A 133 -30.48 0.85 -3.06
CA LYS A 133 -30.42 -0.22 -4.06
C LYS A 133 -29.60 -1.40 -3.54
N SER A 134 -30.06 -2.61 -3.85
CA SER A 134 -29.34 -3.83 -3.55
C SER A 134 -28.03 -3.91 -4.35
N LEU A 135 -27.05 -4.67 -3.84
CA LEU A 135 -25.79 -4.90 -4.53
C LEU A 135 -26.00 -5.47 -5.95
N GLY A 136 -26.99 -6.35 -6.12
CA GLY A 136 -27.32 -6.92 -7.44
C GLY A 136 -27.87 -5.89 -8.44
N GLU A 137 -28.63 -4.90 -7.98
CA GLU A 137 -29.11 -3.81 -8.84
C GLU A 137 -27.96 -2.88 -9.22
N LEU A 138 -27.10 -2.52 -8.25
CA LEU A 138 -25.90 -1.71 -8.51
C LEU A 138 -24.94 -2.40 -9.48
N THR A 139 -24.77 -3.72 -9.37
CA THR A 139 -23.96 -4.51 -10.29
C THR A 139 -24.50 -4.42 -11.71
N ARG A 140 -25.82 -4.60 -11.91
CA ARG A 140 -26.43 -4.48 -13.24
C ARG A 140 -26.30 -3.07 -13.84
N ILE A 141 -26.41 -2.03 -13.01
CA ILE A 141 -26.18 -0.65 -13.46
C ILE A 141 -24.74 -0.49 -13.94
N LEU A 142 -23.76 -0.99 -13.18
CA LEU A 142 -22.35 -0.90 -13.55
C LEU A 142 -22.02 -1.70 -14.82
N GLU A 143 -22.64 -2.87 -15.00
CA GLU A 143 -22.52 -3.69 -16.22
C GLU A 143 -23.01 -2.98 -17.47
N GLY A 144 -23.94 -2.04 -17.32
CA GLY A 144 -24.38 -1.15 -18.40
C GLY A 144 -23.32 -0.15 -18.87
N TYR A 145 -22.32 0.16 -18.02
CA TYR A 145 -21.21 1.04 -18.38
C TYR A 145 -19.99 0.29 -18.90
N LYS A 146 -19.64 -0.82 -18.26
CA LYS A 146 -18.44 -1.60 -18.59
C LYS A 146 -18.62 -3.10 -18.35
N LYS A 147 -17.86 -3.91 -19.09
CA LYS A 147 -17.71 -5.32 -18.76
C LYS A 147 -16.90 -5.47 -17.46
N LEU A 148 -17.47 -6.17 -16.49
CA LEU A 148 -16.78 -6.42 -15.22
C LEU A 148 -15.65 -7.42 -15.44
N HIS A 149 -14.44 -7.01 -15.08
CA HIS A 149 -13.24 -7.87 -15.17
C HIS A 149 -12.84 -8.47 -13.81
N ASN A 150 -13.44 -7.98 -12.73
CA ASN A 150 -13.20 -8.45 -11.36
C ASN A 150 -14.46 -8.25 -10.51
N SER A 151 -14.52 -8.90 -9.36
CA SER A 151 -15.59 -8.76 -8.38
C SER A 151 -15.35 -7.61 -7.38
N THR A 152 -14.20 -6.94 -7.43
CA THR A 152 -13.78 -5.96 -6.40
C THR A 152 -14.66 -4.71 -6.43
N ASP A 153 -15.09 -4.28 -7.62
CA ASP A 153 -15.95 -3.10 -7.79
C ASP A 153 -17.38 -3.34 -7.27
N VAL A 154 -17.76 -4.60 -7.14
CA VAL A 154 -19.12 -5.04 -6.77
C VAL A 154 -19.16 -5.92 -5.51
N ASP A 155 -18.14 -5.88 -4.67
CA ASP A 155 -18.13 -6.66 -3.42
C ASP A 155 -18.89 -5.96 -2.28
N THR A 156 -19.11 -4.64 -2.39
CA THR A 156 -19.96 -3.86 -1.47
C THR A 156 -20.74 -2.80 -2.23
N ALA A 157 -21.91 -2.41 -1.70
CA ALA A 157 -22.72 -1.34 -2.28
C ALA A 157 -21.93 -0.03 -2.42
N LYS A 158 -21.13 0.34 -1.41
CA LYS A 158 -20.28 1.56 -1.43
C LYS A 158 -19.30 1.55 -2.60
N ARG A 159 -18.68 0.41 -2.90
CA ARG A 159 -17.73 0.27 -4.02
C ARG A 159 -18.45 0.29 -5.35
N ALA A 160 -19.60 -0.39 -5.47
CA ALA A 160 -20.41 -0.38 -6.67
C ALA A 160 -20.90 1.03 -7.02
N ILE A 161 -21.39 1.79 -6.03
CA ILE A 161 -21.79 3.20 -6.21
C ILE A 161 -20.58 4.03 -6.68
N ARG A 162 -19.40 3.87 -6.06
CA ARG A 162 -18.21 4.60 -6.49
C ARG A 162 -17.76 4.23 -7.91
N ALA A 163 -17.85 2.98 -8.29
CA ALA A 163 -17.54 2.54 -9.64
C ALA A 163 -18.51 3.13 -10.68
N ILE A 164 -19.80 3.16 -10.38
CA ILE A 164 -20.81 3.80 -11.23
C ILE A 164 -20.54 5.30 -11.37
N GLU A 165 -20.22 5.98 -10.26
CA GLU A 165 -19.88 7.41 -10.25
C GLU A 165 -18.68 7.73 -11.14
N ILE A 166 -17.65 6.88 -11.14
CA ILE A 166 -16.47 7.01 -12.00
C ILE A 166 -16.85 6.85 -13.47
N GLU A 167 -17.60 5.81 -13.81
CA GLU A 167 -18.02 5.57 -15.20
C GLU A 167 -18.96 6.67 -15.74
N GLU A 168 -19.88 7.17 -14.92
CA GLU A 168 -20.75 8.29 -15.30
C GLU A 168 -19.94 9.57 -15.57
N TYR A 169 -18.96 9.85 -14.71
CA TYR A 169 -18.06 10.98 -14.91
C TYR A 169 -17.28 10.86 -16.23
N TYR A 170 -16.74 9.68 -16.52
CA TYR A 170 -15.97 9.45 -17.76
C TYR A 170 -16.83 9.55 -19.02
N LYS A 171 -18.10 9.22 -18.92
CA LYS A 171 -19.04 9.36 -20.02
C LYS A 171 -19.34 10.83 -20.36
N GLN A 172 -19.46 11.67 -19.33
CA GLN A 172 -19.76 13.11 -19.48
C GLN A 172 -18.54 13.95 -19.83
N GLN A 173 -17.39 13.57 -19.33
CA GLN A 173 -16.11 14.25 -19.55
C GLN A 173 -15.08 13.23 -20.03
N PRO A 174 -14.99 12.98 -21.35
CA PRO A 174 -13.91 12.16 -21.90
C PRO A 174 -12.58 12.78 -21.50
N PRO A 175 -11.72 12.05 -20.79
CA PRO A 175 -10.53 12.63 -20.21
C PRO A 175 -9.51 13.01 -21.27
N GLU A 176 -8.92 14.22 -21.16
CA GLU A 176 -7.60 14.48 -21.71
C GLU A 176 -6.59 13.70 -20.84
N TYR A 177 -6.10 12.57 -21.36
CA TYR A 177 -5.16 11.73 -20.65
C TYR A 177 -3.73 12.24 -20.86
N ARG A 178 -3.05 12.56 -19.78
CA ARG A 178 -1.61 12.41 -19.75
C ARG A 178 -1.32 10.92 -19.56
N GLU A 179 -0.76 10.27 -20.58
CA GLU A 179 -0.40 8.86 -20.48
C GLU A 179 0.60 8.65 -19.35
N PHE A 180 0.31 7.69 -18.48
CA PHE A 180 1.28 7.25 -17.47
C PHE A 180 2.40 6.47 -18.19
N PRO A 181 3.68 6.72 -17.90
CA PRO A 181 4.76 6.02 -18.58
C PRO A 181 4.70 4.51 -18.34
N THR A 182 4.97 3.73 -19.38
CA THR A 182 5.16 2.28 -19.24
C THR A 182 6.51 2.02 -18.59
N LEU A 183 6.50 1.46 -17.38
CA LEU A 183 7.70 1.16 -16.60
C LEU A 183 8.06 -0.31 -16.70
N ARG A 184 9.27 -0.62 -17.17
CA ARG A 184 9.82 -1.97 -17.13
C ARG A 184 10.42 -2.20 -15.75
N SER A 185 9.71 -2.92 -14.90
CA SER A 185 10.17 -3.17 -13.54
C SER A 185 10.72 -4.59 -13.37
N LEU A 186 11.88 -4.72 -12.71
CA LEU A 186 12.26 -5.97 -12.06
C LEU A 186 11.47 -6.12 -10.78
N ILE A 187 10.57 -7.10 -10.72
CA ILE A 187 9.72 -7.31 -9.55
C ILE A 187 10.27 -8.46 -8.72
N VAL A 188 10.58 -8.15 -7.47
CA VAL A 188 11.09 -9.11 -6.47
C VAL A 188 10.09 -9.22 -5.33
N GLY A 189 9.66 -10.43 -5.05
CA GLY A 189 8.78 -10.75 -3.94
C GLY A 189 9.55 -11.34 -2.77
N VAL A 190 9.26 -10.93 -1.54
CA VAL A 190 9.81 -11.58 -0.34
C VAL A 190 8.83 -12.63 0.13
N ASP A 191 9.16 -13.90 -0.07
CA ASP A 191 8.37 -15.03 0.41
C ASP A 191 8.81 -15.43 1.82
N ILE A 192 7.83 -15.63 2.67
CA ILE A 192 8.04 -16.03 4.07
C ILE A 192 7.06 -17.14 4.43
N ASP A 193 7.60 -18.16 5.07
CA ASP A 193 6.75 -19.23 5.61
C ASP A 193 5.59 -18.69 6.44
N ARG A 194 4.46 -19.37 6.36
CA ARG A 194 3.21 -18.92 6.99
C ARG A 194 3.34 -18.81 8.50
N GLU A 195 3.89 -19.83 9.15
CA GLU A 195 3.96 -19.88 10.61
C GLU A 195 4.99 -18.88 11.13
N LEU A 196 6.16 -18.81 10.50
CA LEU A 196 7.18 -17.80 10.81
C LEU A 196 6.63 -16.37 10.64
N ARG A 197 5.83 -16.12 9.61
CA ARG A 197 5.18 -14.82 9.41
C ARG A 197 4.20 -14.51 10.54
N ARG A 198 3.40 -15.48 10.96
CA ARG A 198 2.46 -15.32 12.08
C ARG A 198 3.18 -14.95 13.38
N GLU A 199 4.23 -15.66 13.70
CA GLU A 199 5.06 -15.38 14.88
C GLU A 199 5.66 -13.97 14.82
N LYS A 200 6.22 -13.57 13.68
CA LYS A 200 6.78 -12.22 13.49
C LYS A 200 5.71 -11.13 13.62
N ILE A 201 4.51 -11.34 13.09
CA ILE A 201 3.38 -10.41 13.22
C ILE A 201 3.00 -10.23 14.69
N THR A 202 2.74 -11.32 15.40
CA THR A 202 2.35 -11.28 16.81
C THR A 202 3.42 -10.63 17.69
N ARG A 203 4.69 -10.99 17.49
CA ARG A 203 5.81 -10.39 18.22
C ARG A 203 5.92 -8.89 17.97
N ARG A 204 5.84 -8.45 16.71
CA ARG A 204 5.90 -7.04 16.34
C ARG A 204 4.71 -6.25 16.89
N LEU A 205 3.50 -6.82 16.88
CA LEU A 205 2.33 -6.18 17.47
C LEU A 205 2.52 -5.93 18.97
N LYS A 206 2.98 -6.95 19.74
CA LYS A 206 3.27 -6.79 21.17
C LYS A 206 4.31 -5.71 21.43
N GLN A 207 5.43 -5.78 20.72
CA GLN A 207 6.51 -4.79 20.84
C GLN A 207 5.99 -3.35 20.60
N ARG A 208 5.20 -3.11 19.57
CA ARG A 208 4.67 -1.77 19.27
C ARG A 208 3.64 -1.29 20.28
N LEU A 209 2.85 -2.19 20.85
CA LEU A 209 1.97 -1.85 21.97
C LEU A 209 2.78 -1.39 23.18
N ASP A 210 3.89 -2.07 23.49
CA ASP A 210 4.83 -1.70 24.56
C ASP A 210 5.57 -0.38 24.24
N GLU A 211 5.81 -0.07 22.97
CA GLU A 211 6.42 1.18 22.48
C GLU A 211 5.48 2.39 22.48
N GLY A 212 4.19 2.20 22.80
CA GLY A 212 3.24 3.31 22.92
C GLY A 212 2.30 3.49 21.74
N MET A 213 1.95 2.40 21.01
CA MET A 213 1.03 2.48 19.86
C MET A 213 -0.38 2.94 20.26
N VAL A 214 -0.83 2.68 21.50
CA VAL A 214 -2.09 3.20 22.04
C VAL A 214 -1.99 4.69 22.29
N GLU A 215 -0.89 5.13 22.85
CA GLU A 215 -0.58 6.54 23.16
C GLU A 215 -0.50 7.37 21.88
N GLU A 216 0.04 6.82 20.78
CA GLU A 216 0.02 7.46 19.47
C GLU A 216 -1.43 7.78 19.03
N VAL A 217 -2.35 6.84 19.16
CA VAL A 217 -3.76 7.04 18.81
C VAL A 217 -4.45 8.04 19.74
N ARG A 218 -4.17 7.99 21.06
CA ARG A 218 -4.71 8.97 22.02
C ARG A 218 -4.23 10.37 21.71
N GLY A 219 -2.96 10.52 21.39
CA GLY A 219 -2.39 11.82 21.00
C GLY A 219 -3.08 12.41 19.76
N LEU A 220 -3.37 11.59 18.74
CA LEU A 220 -4.11 12.02 17.55
C LEU A 220 -5.56 12.43 17.88
N LEU A 221 -6.23 11.73 18.79
CA LEU A 221 -7.57 12.10 19.27
C LEU A 221 -7.54 13.42 20.04
N ASP A 222 -6.55 13.60 20.93
CA ASP A 222 -6.36 14.84 21.73
C ASP A 222 -6.05 16.06 20.84
N GLU A 223 -5.39 15.85 19.71
CA GLU A 223 -5.15 16.87 18.68
C GLU A 223 -6.41 17.20 17.84
N GLY A 224 -7.53 16.53 18.08
CA GLY A 224 -8.82 16.79 17.43
C GLY A 224 -9.09 15.98 16.16
N ILE A 225 -8.28 14.94 15.85
CA ILE A 225 -8.61 14.00 14.79
C ILE A 225 -9.80 13.15 15.24
N SER A 226 -10.89 13.15 14.49
CA SER A 226 -12.08 12.41 14.89
C SER A 226 -11.85 10.90 14.91
N ALA A 227 -12.50 10.21 15.86
CA ALA A 227 -12.48 8.75 15.95
C ALA A 227 -12.90 8.09 14.63
N GLU A 228 -13.91 8.65 13.94
CA GLU A 228 -14.36 8.17 12.63
C GLU A 228 -13.23 8.20 11.59
N ASN A 229 -12.45 9.27 11.54
CA ASN A 229 -11.32 9.38 10.62
C ASN A 229 -10.21 8.37 10.94
N LEU A 230 -9.91 8.12 12.21
CA LEU A 230 -8.92 7.11 12.61
C LEU A 230 -9.43 5.69 12.30
N ILE A 231 -10.68 5.38 12.60
CA ILE A 231 -11.31 4.10 12.25
C ILE A 231 -11.31 3.86 10.73
N TYR A 232 -11.49 4.92 9.92
CA TYR A 232 -11.42 4.85 8.46
C TYR A 232 -10.08 4.31 7.94
N TYR A 233 -8.96 4.57 8.63
CA TYR A 233 -7.66 4.01 8.22
C TYR A 233 -7.58 2.49 8.37
N GLY A 234 -8.45 1.89 9.15
CA GLY A 234 -8.54 0.43 9.31
C GLY A 234 -7.41 -0.16 10.14
N LEU A 235 -7.36 -1.49 10.21
CA LEU A 235 -6.35 -2.27 10.96
C LEU A 235 -6.04 -1.64 12.32
N GLU A 236 -4.77 -1.32 12.56
CA GLU A 236 -4.26 -0.82 13.81
C GLU A 236 -5.09 0.36 14.33
N TYR A 237 -5.25 1.41 13.52
CA TYR A 237 -5.98 2.61 13.93
C TYR A 237 -7.46 2.35 14.23
N LYS A 238 -8.09 1.41 13.54
CA LYS A 238 -9.47 1.03 13.84
C LYS A 238 -9.59 0.47 15.25
N PHE A 239 -8.86 -0.58 15.56
CA PHE A 239 -9.04 -1.30 16.81
C PHE A 239 -8.45 -0.55 18.01
N LEU A 240 -7.33 0.17 17.81
CA LEU A 240 -6.75 1.02 18.82
C LEU A 240 -7.65 2.21 19.18
N THR A 241 -8.29 2.83 18.17
CA THR A 241 -9.27 3.91 18.42
C THR A 241 -10.47 3.37 19.18
N GLN A 242 -11.03 2.24 18.78
CA GLN A 242 -12.16 1.62 19.49
C GLN A 242 -11.81 1.29 20.95
N TYR A 243 -10.59 0.85 21.23
CA TYR A 243 -10.10 0.70 22.59
C TYR A 243 -9.95 2.04 23.32
N ALA A 244 -9.34 3.03 22.65
CA ALA A 244 -9.10 4.34 23.26
C ALA A 244 -10.38 5.09 23.65
N ILE A 245 -11.49 4.89 22.89
CA ILE A 245 -12.80 5.50 23.19
C ILE A 245 -13.70 4.58 24.05
N GLY A 246 -13.21 3.44 24.50
CA GLY A 246 -13.92 2.54 25.43
C GLY A 246 -14.93 1.59 24.77
N GLU A 247 -14.90 1.41 23.44
CA GLU A 247 -15.76 0.43 22.74
C GLU A 247 -15.26 -1.01 22.88
N LEU A 248 -13.96 -1.21 23.12
CA LEU A 248 -13.32 -2.51 23.28
C LEU A 248 -12.51 -2.56 24.59
N THR A 249 -12.40 -3.72 25.18
CA THR A 249 -11.38 -3.99 26.19
C THR A 249 -10.00 -4.16 25.52
N TYR A 250 -8.92 -4.13 26.31
CA TYR A 250 -7.57 -4.34 25.78
C TYR A 250 -7.42 -5.73 25.14
N GLU A 251 -7.96 -6.75 25.77
CA GLU A 251 -7.93 -8.13 25.28
C GLU A 251 -8.69 -8.29 23.96
N GLU A 252 -9.86 -7.68 23.85
CA GLU A 252 -10.65 -7.69 22.62
C GLU A 252 -9.93 -6.94 21.48
N MET A 253 -9.41 -5.78 21.78
CA MET A 253 -8.61 -5.00 20.83
C MET A 253 -7.42 -5.80 20.31
N PHE A 254 -6.62 -6.40 21.22
CA PHE A 254 -5.45 -7.18 20.84
C PHE A 254 -5.82 -8.37 19.95
N HIS A 255 -6.78 -9.19 20.33
CA HIS A 255 -7.20 -10.37 19.56
C HIS A 255 -7.79 -10.01 18.20
N GLN A 256 -8.63 -8.98 18.14
CA GLN A 256 -9.24 -8.55 16.88
C GLN A 256 -8.19 -7.95 15.94
N LEU A 257 -7.28 -7.13 16.47
CA LEU A 257 -6.20 -6.52 15.69
C LEU A 257 -5.23 -7.59 15.18
N GLU A 258 -4.76 -8.50 16.03
CA GLU A 258 -3.88 -9.61 15.64
C GLU A 258 -4.49 -10.41 14.49
N THR A 259 -5.76 -10.82 14.65
CA THR A 259 -6.51 -11.54 13.62
C THR A 259 -6.60 -10.74 12.32
N ALA A 260 -6.89 -9.45 12.41
CA ALA A 260 -7.01 -8.58 11.24
C ALA A 260 -5.68 -8.41 10.49
N ILE A 261 -4.54 -8.32 11.20
CA ILE A 261 -3.21 -8.24 10.59
C ILE A 261 -2.87 -9.56 9.87
N HIS A 262 -3.16 -10.72 10.47
CA HIS A 262 -2.98 -12.03 9.82
C HIS A 262 -3.81 -12.14 8.53
N GLN A 263 -5.07 -11.72 8.57
CA GLN A 263 -5.93 -11.69 7.39
C GLN A 263 -5.41 -10.70 6.34
N PHE A 264 -4.90 -9.55 6.76
CA PHE A 264 -4.31 -8.56 5.85
C PHE A 264 -3.08 -9.14 5.14
N ALA A 265 -2.16 -9.77 5.85
CA ALA A 265 -1.01 -10.45 5.26
C ALA A 265 -1.42 -11.54 4.24
N LYS A 266 -2.48 -12.30 4.53
CA LYS A 266 -3.05 -13.27 3.58
C LYS A 266 -3.58 -12.58 2.33
N ARG A 267 -4.32 -11.45 2.47
CA ARG A 267 -4.83 -10.68 1.33
C ARG A 267 -3.72 -10.10 0.47
N GLN A 268 -2.63 -9.61 1.08
CA GLN A 268 -1.44 -9.15 0.34
C GLN A 268 -0.88 -10.26 -0.55
N MET A 269 -0.65 -11.45 0.00
CA MET A 269 -0.15 -12.60 -0.79
C MET A 269 -1.13 -13.02 -1.89
N THR A 270 -2.43 -13.02 -1.60
CA THR A 270 -3.46 -13.29 -2.61
C THR A 270 -3.41 -12.28 -3.76
N TRP A 271 -3.18 -10.99 -3.45
CA TRP A 271 -3.03 -9.95 -4.46
C TRP A 271 -1.79 -10.18 -5.33
N PHE A 272 -0.64 -10.43 -4.73
CA PHE A 272 0.61 -10.65 -5.47
C PHE A 272 0.55 -11.88 -6.37
N ARG A 273 0.02 -13.00 -5.89
CA ARG A 273 -0.28 -14.16 -6.74
C ARG A 273 -1.30 -13.83 -7.84
N GLY A 274 -2.22 -12.92 -7.57
CA GLY A 274 -3.13 -12.37 -8.57
C GLY A 274 -2.39 -11.55 -9.64
N MET A 275 -1.36 -10.80 -9.27
CA MET A 275 -0.52 -10.07 -10.23
C MET A 275 0.18 -11.05 -11.20
N GLU A 276 0.71 -12.17 -10.71
CA GLU A 276 1.30 -13.21 -11.57
C GLU A 276 0.27 -13.75 -12.59
N ARG A 277 -0.95 -14.05 -12.15
CA ARG A 277 -2.04 -14.47 -13.06
C ARG A 277 -2.42 -13.39 -14.08
N ARG A 278 -2.17 -12.11 -13.78
CA ARG A 278 -2.36 -10.96 -14.69
C ARG A 278 -1.15 -10.64 -15.55
N GLY A 279 -0.13 -11.54 -15.56
CA GLY A 279 1.03 -11.48 -16.46
C GLY A 279 2.28 -10.79 -15.89
N PHE A 280 2.32 -10.48 -14.60
CA PHE A 280 3.56 -10.02 -13.98
C PHE A 280 4.48 -11.19 -13.66
N THR A 281 5.77 -11.03 -13.89
CA THR A 281 6.80 -11.96 -13.44
C THR A 281 7.36 -11.47 -12.10
N ILE A 282 7.16 -12.25 -11.03
CA ILE A 282 7.67 -11.94 -9.70
C ILE A 282 8.76 -12.96 -9.36
N HIS A 283 9.96 -12.46 -9.07
CA HIS A 283 11.08 -13.28 -8.58
C HIS A 283 11.00 -13.40 -7.07
N TRP A 284 10.56 -14.55 -6.57
CA TRP A 284 10.39 -14.77 -5.14
C TRP A 284 11.73 -15.14 -4.48
N LEU A 285 12.08 -14.40 -3.42
CA LEU A 285 13.25 -14.66 -2.56
C LEU A 285 12.77 -15.15 -1.20
N ASP A 286 13.45 -16.15 -0.67
CA ASP A 286 13.21 -16.64 0.69
C ASP A 286 13.59 -15.56 1.71
N ALA A 287 12.65 -15.21 2.59
CA ALA A 287 12.86 -14.21 3.65
C ALA A 287 13.96 -14.62 4.65
N THR A 288 14.25 -15.92 4.77
CA THR A 288 15.20 -16.47 5.73
C THR A 288 16.65 -16.39 5.29
N LEU A 289 16.91 -16.16 4.00
CA LEU A 289 18.26 -15.99 3.47
C LEU A 289 18.99 -14.82 4.14
N PRO A 290 20.32 -14.87 4.28
CA PRO A 290 21.12 -13.74 4.68
C PRO A 290 20.87 -12.50 3.81
N MET A 291 20.94 -11.30 4.40
CA MET A 291 20.64 -10.05 3.68
C MET A 291 21.54 -9.89 2.45
N GLU A 292 22.83 -10.11 2.61
CA GLU A 292 23.82 -9.99 1.53
C GLU A 292 23.49 -10.93 0.36
N GLU A 293 23.10 -12.17 0.64
CA GLU A 293 22.70 -13.12 -0.39
C GLU A 293 21.46 -12.69 -1.16
N LYS A 294 20.45 -12.15 -0.47
CA LYS A 294 19.25 -11.58 -1.13
C LYS A 294 19.61 -10.42 -2.04
N VAL A 295 20.47 -9.51 -1.59
CA VAL A 295 20.94 -8.37 -2.38
C VAL A 295 21.71 -8.83 -3.61
N GLU A 296 22.66 -9.77 -3.46
CA GLU A 296 23.42 -10.31 -4.59
C GLU A 296 22.53 -11.04 -5.61
N GLN A 297 21.53 -11.77 -5.17
CA GLN A 297 20.55 -12.38 -6.09
C GLN A 297 19.82 -11.33 -6.93
N ILE A 298 19.41 -10.21 -6.33
CA ILE A 298 18.75 -9.11 -7.06
C ILE A 298 19.73 -8.46 -8.06
N ILE A 299 20.97 -8.19 -7.64
CA ILE A 299 22.01 -7.62 -8.51
C ILE A 299 22.28 -8.54 -9.71
N ASN A 300 22.34 -9.84 -9.49
CA ASN A 300 22.49 -10.82 -10.56
C ASN A 300 21.31 -10.78 -11.55
N LEU A 301 20.06 -10.67 -11.07
CA LEU A 301 18.88 -10.51 -11.93
C LEU A 301 18.94 -9.21 -12.77
N ILE A 302 19.47 -8.13 -12.20
CA ILE A 302 19.68 -6.87 -12.93
C ILE A 302 20.72 -7.06 -14.05
N ASN A 303 21.80 -7.79 -13.78
CA ASN A 303 22.95 -7.93 -14.68
C ASN A 303 22.76 -9.04 -15.72
N THR A 304 22.17 -10.18 -15.39
CA THR A 304 21.98 -11.34 -16.29
C THR A 304 21.12 -11.01 -17.49
N ASN A 305 20.44 -9.91 -17.46
CA ASN A 305 19.55 -9.46 -18.51
C ASN A 305 20.07 -8.17 -19.23
N LYS A 306 21.40 -7.94 -19.19
CA LYS A 306 22.07 -6.89 -19.98
C LYS A 306 22.22 -7.25 -21.46
#